data_c4dcd704d5804ca519e25815d9e53983
#
_entry.id   c4dcd704d5804ca519e25815d9e53983
#
_cell.length_a   1.000
_cell.length_b   1.000
_cell.length_c   1.000
_cell.angle_alpha   90.00
_cell.angle_beta   90.00
_cell.angle_gamma   90.00
#
_symmetry.space_group_name_H-M   'P 1'
#
loop_
_entity.id
_entity.type
_entity.pdbx_description
1 polymer ?
#
loop_
_entity_poly.entity_id
_entity_poly.type
_entity_poly.pdbx_seq_one_letter_code
_entity_poly.pdbx_strand_id
1 'polypeptide(L)'
;RVLISMYDGEHQINKFRSIIKASKVPEDLVILRDRWYSKDNNFGVKLTNRTGTIKIGNQAPTTLHKTCYYPSYQFLIDWNGDVFLCPQDWQRRVTMGNMMQENIFDIWTSKIISRYRKNLLNGKRNLNPCNSCNAQGTLLGVSHAKIWKEIYK
;
A
#
# COMPACT_ATOMS: atom_id res chain seq x y z
N ARG A 1 6.19 -9.58 12.81
CA ARG A 1 6.11 -8.28 13.51
C ARG A 1 4.73 -7.69 13.37
N VAL A 2 4.20 -7.12 14.43
CA VAL A 2 2.92 -6.42 14.44
C VAL A 2 3.20 -4.92 14.48
N LEU A 3 2.67 -4.15 13.52
CA LEU A 3 2.76 -2.70 13.49
C LEU A 3 1.42 -2.11 13.89
N ILE A 4 1.42 -1.32 14.97
CA ILE A 4 0.26 -0.58 15.45
C ILE A 4 0.49 0.91 15.16
N SER A 5 -0.36 1.51 14.33
CA SER A 5 -0.33 2.96 14.07
C SER A 5 -1.32 3.66 14.98
N MET A 6 -0.84 4.65 15.73
CA MET A 6 -1.66 5.47 16.64
C MET A 6 -1.80 6.88 16.07
N TYR A 7 -2.99 7.45 16.25
CA TYR A 7 -3.29 8.80 15.72
C TYR A 7 -3.47 9.85 16.80
N ASP A 8 -3.75 9.46 18.05
CA ASP A 8 -4.09 10.36 19.14
C ASP A 8 -3.52 9.91 20.48
N GLY A 9 -2.57 10.65 20.99
CA GLY A 9 -2.14 10.81 22.35
C GLY A 9 -2.16 9.62 23.32
N GLU A 10 -1.97 9.94 24.60
CA GLU A 10 -1.73 8.98 25.68
C GLU A 10 -2.85 7.95 25.90
N HIS A 11 -4.11 8.33 25.68
CA HIS A 11 -5.22 7.40 25.93
C HIS A 11 -5.20 6.21 24.97
N GLN A 12 -4.73 6.37 23.74
CA GLN A 12 -4.57 5.27 22.80
C GLN A 12 -3.38 4.39 23.16
N ILE A 13 -2.30 4.97 23.65
CA ILE A 13 -1.13 4.20 24.12
C ILE A 13 -1.56 3.18 25.18
N ASN A 14 -2.33 3.63 26.18
CA ASN A 14 -2.78 2.74 27.27
C ASN A 14 -3.72 1.64 26.76
N LYS A 15 -4.62 1.97 25.84
CA LYS A 15 -5.48 0.99 25.19
C LYS A 15 -4.67 -0.06 24.42
N PHE A 16 -3.70 0.35 23.63
CA PHE A 16 -2.86 -0.57 22.87
C PHE A 16 -1.97 -1.44 23.76
N ARG A 17 -1.40 -0.88 24.82
CA ARG A 17 -0.64 -1.66 25.81
C ARG A 17 -1.50 -2.75 26.47
N SER A 18 -2.74 -2.44 26.83
CA SER A 18 -3.66 -3.45 27.36
C SER A 18 -4.00 -4.55 26.37
N ILE A 19 -4.22 -4.20 25.09
CA ILE A 19 -4.46 -5.16 24.00
C ILE A 19 -3.25 -6.06 23.79
N ILE A 20 -2.04 -5.48 23.70
CA ILE A 20 -0.79 -6.23 23.53
C ILE A 20 -0.61 -7.22 24.69
N LYS A 21 -0.79 -6.76 25.92
CA LYS A 21 -0.71 -7.61 27.10
C LYS A 21 -1.72 -8.76 27.08
N ALA A 22 -2.95 -8.48 26.66
CA ALA A 22 -4.00 -9.51 26.54
C ALA A 22 -3.74 -10.50 25.39
N SER A 23 -3.14 -10.05 24.29
CA SER A 23 -2.83 -10.88 23.11
C SER A 23 -1.68 -11.86 23.31
N LYS A 24 -0.90 -11.72 24.40
CA LYS A 24 0.32 -12.51 24.67
C LYS A 24 1.38 -12.43 23.55
N VAL A 25 1.32 -11.44 22.68
CA VAL A 25 2.34 -11.20 21.68
C VAL A 25 3.60 -10.66 22.35
N PRO A 26 4.81 -11.23 22.10
CA PRO A 26 6.05 -10.69 22.62
C PRO A 26 6.24 -9.21 22.25
N GLU A 27 6.63 -8.38 23.22
CA GLU A 27 6.74 -6.93 23.03
C GLU A 27 7.78 -6.54 21.95
N ASP A 28 8.84 -7.31 21.80
CA ASP A 28 9.89 -7.13 20.78
C ASP A 28 9.37 -7.33 19.34
N LEU A 29 8.22 -8.00 19.19
CA LEU A 29 7.56 -8.16 17.90
C LEU A 29 6.56 -7.04 17.59
N VAL A 30 6.29 -6.15 18.55
CA VAL A 30 5.32 -5.05 18.40
C VAL A 30 6.04 -3.75 18.13
N ILE A 31 5.66 -3.07 17.06
CA ILE A 31 6.14 -1.74 16.72
C ILE A 31 4.99 -0.77 16.87
N LEU A 32 5.09 0.13 17.86
CA LEU A 32 4.18 1.26 18.01
C LEU A 32 4.69 2.41 17.15
N ARG A 33 3.89 2.85 16.19
CA ARG A 33 4.20 4.02 15.36
C ARG A 33 3.28 5.17 15.76
N ASP A 34 3.85 6.16 16.44
CA ASP A 34 3.20 7.44 16.64
C ASP A 34 3.14 8.22 15.33
N ARG A 35 1.95 8.66 14.98
CA ARG A 35 1.74 9.61 13.90
C ARG A 35 1.35 10.95 14.54
N TRP A 36 2.35 11.78 14.77
CA TRP A 36 2.14 13.11 15.31
C TRP A 36 1.50 14.03 14.28
N TYR A 37 0.56 14.84 14.75
CA TYR A 37 0.10 16.01 14.00
C TYR A 37 1.28 16.99 13.89
N SER A 38 1.79 17.23 12.68
CA SER A 38 2.60 18.41 12.46
C SER A 38 1.70 19.65 12.40
N LYS A 39 2.22 20.80 12.83
CA LYS A 39 1.50 22.08 12.75
C LYS A 39 0.96 22.42 11.35
N ASP A 40 1.50 21.79 10.32
CA ASP A 40 1.16 21.98 8.91
C ASP A 40 0.15 20.97 8.37
N ASN A 41 -0.48 20.17 9.22
CA ASN A 41 -1.46 19.12 8.85
C ASN A 41 -0.99 18.12 7.78
N ASN A 42 0.30 17.96 7.56
CA ASN A 42 0.85 17.08 6.54
C ASN A 42 1.61 15.88 7.10
N PHE A 43 1.57 15.65 8.42
CA PHE A 43 2.24 14.54 9.10
C PHE A 43 3.74 14.38 8.76
N GLY A 44 4.42 15.48 8.43
CA GLY A 44 5.81 15.49 8.01
C GLY A 44 6.08 14.78 6.66
N VAL A 45 5.05 14.37 5.95
CA VAL A 45 5.15 13.66 4.66
C VAL A 45 4.21 14.32 3.65
N LYS A 46 4.69 14.59 2.45
CA LYS A 46 3.82 15.02 1.36
C LYS A 46 2.74 13.98 1.12
N LEU A 47 1.49 14.39 1.24
CA LEU A 47 0.35 13.50 1.03
C LEU A 47 0.32 13.01 -0.42
N THR A 48 0.10 11.73 -0.59
CA THR A 48 -0.27 11.19 -1.90
C THR A 48 -1.75 11.46 -2.15
N ASN A 49 -2.13 11.64 -3.40
CA ASN A 49 -3.51 11.90 -3.79
C ASN A 49 -4.41 10.66 -3.74
N ARG A 50 -3.90 9.52 -3.25
CA ARG A 50 -4.63 8.24 -3.20
C ARG A 50 -5.35 7.94 -4.52
N THR A 51 -4.58 7.94 -5.61
CA THR A 51 -5.10 7.74 -6.98
C THR A 51 -6.17 8.76 -7.40
N GLY A 52 -6.02 10.01 -6.94
CA GLY A 52 -6.94 11.11 -7.27
C GLY A 52 -8.13 11.27 -6.32
N THR A 53 -8.20 10.48 -5.26
CA THR A 53 -9.29 10.58 -4.26
C THR A 53 -9.11 11.76 -3.33
N ILE A 54 -7.86 12.06 -2.93
CA ILE A 54 -7.53 13.19 -2.06
C ILE A 54 -7.05 14.35 -2.92
N LYS A 55 -7.71 15.51 -2.76
CA LYS A 55 -7.40 16.75 -3.50
C LYS A 55 -6.94 17.90 -2.61
N ILE A 56 -6.72 17.65 -1.32
CA ILE A 56 -6.37 18.66 -0.31
C ILE A 56 -4.89 18.57 0.10
N GLY A 57 -4.35 19.67 0.60
CA GLY A 57 -2.99 19.77 1.11
C GLY A 57 -1.90 19.85 0.03
N ASN A 58 -0.63 19.89 0.47
CA ASN A 58 0.54 19.86 -0.41
C ASN A 58 0.71 18.46 -1.01
N GLN A 59 0.29 18.29 -2.24
CA GLN A 59 0.38 17.01 -2.92
C GLN A 59 1.75 16.83 -3.59
N ALA A 60 2.21 15.58 -3.61
CA ALA A 60 3.37 15.21 -4.40
C ALA A 60 3.08 15.46 -5.91
N PRO A 61 4.09 15.82 -6.73
CA PRO A 61 3.91 15.94 -8.17
C PRO A 61 3.50 14.60 -8.79
N THR A 62 2.90 14.66 -9.96
CA THR A 62 2.50 13.48 -10.73
C THR A 62 3.69 12.56 -11.05
N THR A 63 3.45 11.27 -11.15
CA THR A 63 4.48 10.24 -11.35
C THR A 63 4.20 9.38 -12.60
N LEU A 64 3.51 9.94 -13.61
CA LEU A 64 2.98 9.22 -14.77
C LEU A 64 4.02 8.37 -15.52
N HIS A 65 5.28 8.83 -15.54
CA HIS A 65 6.38 8.14 -16.23
C HIS A 65 7.39 7.49 -15.26
N LYS A 66 7.00 7.28 -13.99
CA LYS A 66 7.89 6.68 -12.99
C LYS A 66 7.48 5.23 -12.67
N THR A 67 8.49 4.40 -12.51
CA THR A 67 8.35 3.01 -12.03
C THR A 67 7.59 2.95 -10.70
N CYS A 68 6.84 1.88 -10.49
CA CYS A 68 6.18 1.59 -9.23
C CYS A 68 6.29 0.10 -8.91
N TYR A 69 6.71 -0.22 -7.69
CA TYR A 69 6.96 -1.59 -7.23
C TYR A 69 5.81 -2.18 -6.39
N TYR A 70 4.80 -1.40 -6.02
CA TYR A 70 3.72 -1.88 -5.15
C TYR A 70 3.16 -3.26 -5.55
N PRO A 71 2.73 -3.51 -6.79
CA PRO A 71 2.18 -4.83 -7.15
C PRO A 71 3.25 -5.94 -7.24
N SER A 72 4.52 -5.60 -7.10
CA SER A 72 5.61 -6.57 -7.15
C SER A 72 5.87 -7.27 -5.82
N TYR A 73 5.44 -6.67 -4.69
CA TYR A 73 5.74 -7.19 -3.36
C TYR A 73 4.55 -7.20 -2.39
N GLN A 74 3.43 -6.59 -2.77
CA GLN A 74 2.24 -6.55 -1.90
C GLN A 74 0.95 -6.41 -2.71
N PHE A 75 -0.14 -6.79 -2.09
CA PHE A 75 -1.50 -6.35 -2.41
C PHE A 75 -2.29 -6.07 -1.14
N LEU A 76 -3.44 -5.46 -1.29
CA LEU A 76 -4.35 -5.18 -0.21
C LEU A 76 -5.50 -6.18 -0.25
N ILE A 77 -5.88 -6.73 0.89
CA ILE A 77 -7.02 -7.62 1.03
C ILE A 77 -8.01 -6.93 1.94
N ASP A 78 -9.27 -6.88 1.53
CA ASP A 78 -10.34 -6.32 2.33
C ASP A 78 -11.04 -7.39 3.17
N TRP A 79 -11.88 -6.95 4.10
CA TRP A 79 -12.61 -7.80 5.03
C TRP A 79 -13.52 -8.85 4.35
N ASN A 80 -14.01 -8.58 3.15
CA ASN A 80 -14.84 -9.49 2.34
C ASN A 80 -14.03 -10.42 1.43
N GLY A 81 -12.70 -10.40 1.56
CA GLY A 81 -11.79 -11.22 0.74
C GLY A 81 -11.38 -10.60 -0.60
N ASP A 82 -11.92 -9.45 -0.99
CA ASP A 82 -11.51 -8.78 -2.22
C ASP A 82 -10.03 -8.37 -2.17
N VAL A 83 -9.33 -8.65 -3.24
CA VAL A 83 -7.91 -8.34 -3.40
C VAL A 83 -7.74 -7.16 -4.35
N PHE A 84 -7.09 -6.09 -3.86
CA PHE A 84 -6.86 -4.86 -4.60
C PHE A 84 -5.40 -4.69 -4.99
N LEU A 85 -5.20 -3.93 -6.07
CA LEU A 85 -3.89 -3.71 -6.67
C LEU A 85 -2.85 -3.13 -5.70
N CYS A 86 -3.24 -2.13 -4.90
CA CYS A 86 -2.34 -1.48 -3.95
C CYS A 86 -3.10 -0.63 -2.92
N PRO A 87 -2.45 -0.25 -1.81
CA PRO A 87 -3.07 0.57 -0.75
C PRO A 87 -3.29 2.04 -1.15
N GLN A 88 -2.93 2.45 -2.37
CA GLN A 88 -3.23 3.79 -2.88
C GLN A 88 -4.60 3.87 -3.55
N ASP A 89 -5.17 2.74 -3.98
CA ASP A 89 -6.47 2.70 -4.64
C ASP A 89 -7.63 2.71 -3.63
N TRP A 90 -7.85 3.86 -3.00
CA TRP A 90 -8.89 4.03 -1.99
C TRP A 90 -10.32 3.90 -2.55
N GLN A 91 -10.50 4.10 -3.84
CA GLN A 91 -11.80 3.91 -4.49
C GLN A 91 -12.03 2.46 -4.94
N ARG A 92 -11.06 1.56 -4.70
CA ARG A 92 -11.19 0.13 -5.03
C ARG A 92 -11.55 -0.10 -6.51
N ARG A 93 -10.95 0.70 -7.39
CA ARG A 93 -11.28 0.69 -8.83
C ARG A 93 -10.84 -0.58 -9.54
N VAL A 94 -9.86 -1.28 -8.98
CA VAL A 94 -9.29 -2.47 -9.61
C VAL A 94 -9.20 -3.60 -8.60
N THR A 95 -10.14 -4.54 -8.71
CA THR A 95 -10.13 -5.80 -7.98
C THR A 95 -9.33 -6.82 -8.78
N MET A 96 -8.41 -7.51 -8.10
CA MET A 96 -7.54 -8.54 -8.69
C MET A 96 -8.15 -9.94 -8.63
N GLY A 97 -9.04 -10.18 -7.68
CA GLY A 97 -9.72 -11.43 -7.39
C GLY A 97 -10.32 -11.40 -5.99
N ASN A 98 -10.83 -12.53 -5.52
CA ASN A 98 -11.38 -12.67 -4.17
C ASN A 98 -10.87 -13.94 -3.51
N MET A 99 -10.20 -13.79 -2.36
CA MET A 99 -9.60 -14.90 -1.60
C MET A 99 -10.61 -15.91 -1.03
N MET A 100 -11.87 -15.56 -0.95
CA MET A 100 -12.93 -16.50 -0.53
C MET A 100 -13.33 -17.44 -1.67
N GLN A 101 -12.93 -17.13 -2.92
CA GLN A 101 -13.32 -17.84 -4.14
C GLN A 101 -12.13 -18.41 -4.90
N GLU A 102 -10.95 -17.82 -4.76
CA GLU A 102 -9.76 -18.12 -5.55
C GLU A 102 -8.54 -18.34 -4.64
N ASN A 103 -7.59 -19.16 -5.10
CA ASN A 103 -6.32 -19.31 -4.41
C ASN A 103 -5.49 -18.02 -4.51
N ILE A 104 -4.84 -17.64 -3.41
CA ILE A 104 -4.02 -16.41 -3.34
C ILE A 104 -2.89 -16.39 -4.37
N PHE A 105 -2.28 -17.54 -4.68
CA PHE A 105 -1.21 -17.63 -5.67
C PHE A 105 -1.73 -17.45 -7.09
N ASP A 106 -2.96 -17.91 -7.38
CA ASP A 106 -3.60 -17.72 -8.68
C ASP A 106 -3.91 -16.23 -8.91
N ILE A 107 -4.44 -15.55 -7.88
CA ILE A 107 -4.62 -14.10 -7.91
C ILE A 107 -3.27 -13.40 -8.11
N TRP A 108 -2.23 -13.79 -7.35
CA TRP A 108 -0.89 -13.17 -7.38
C TRP A 108 -0.18 -13.32 -8.73
N THR A 109 -0.46 -14.38 -9.47
CA THR A 109 0.13 -14.67 -10.78
C THR A 109 -0.82 -14.42 -11.95
N SER A 110 -2.02 -13.91 -11.69
CA SER A 110 -3.05 -13.67 -12.70
C SER A 110 -2.59 -12.74 -13.83
N LYS A 111 -3.26 -12.84 -14.97
CA LYS A 111 -3.01 -11.98 -16.14
C LYS A 111 -3.24 -10.50 -15.81
N ILE A 112 -4.19 -10.21 -14.92
CA ILE A 112 -4.54 -8.84 -14.51
C ILE A 112 -3.35 -8.19 -13.80
N ILE A 113 -2.90 -8.78 -12.69
CA ILE A 113 -1.78 -8.20 -11.92
C ILE A 113 -0.48 -8.21 -12.73
N SER A 114 -0.24 -9.22 -13.56
CA SER A 114 0.92 -9.30 -14.45
C SER A 114 0.95 -8.13 -15.45
N ARG A 115 -0.20 -7.73 -15.99
CA ARG A 115 -0.32 -6.55 -16.87
C ARG A 115 0.07 -5.27 -16.12
N TYR A 116 -0.40 -5.09 -14.88
CA TYR A 116 -0.02 -3.93 -14.06
C TYR A 116 1.48 -3.93 -13.74
N ARG A 117 2.03 -5.07 -13.32
CA ARG A 117 3.47 -5.19 -13.04
C ARG A 117 4.31 -4.83 -14.26
N LYS A 118 4.04 -5.42 -15.43
CA LYS A 118 4.77 -5.12 -16.67
C LYS A 118 4.77 -3.62 -16.99
N ASN A 119 3.62 -2.97 -16.94
CA ASN A 119 3.53 -1.54 -17.19
C ASN A 119 4.29 -0.73 -16.15
N LEU A 120 4.05 -0.97 -14.87
CA LEU A 120 4.63 -0.18 -13.78
C LEU A 120 6.14 -0.38 -13.62
N LEU A 121 6.67 -1.57 -13.91
CA LEU A 121 8.10 -1.85 -13.92
C LEU A 121 8.82 -1.11 -15.08
N ASN A 122 8.11 -0.81 -16.16
CA ASN A 122 8.60 -0.04 -17.30
C ASN A 122 8.25 1.46 -17.22
N GLY A 123 7.79 1.93 -16.07
CA GLY A 123 7.46 3.34 -15.85
C GLY A 123 6.18 3.80 -16.57
N LYS A 124 5.34 2.87 -17.03
CA LYS A 124 4.08 3.19 -17.72
C LYS A 124 2.93 3.15 -16.72
N ARG A 125 2.42 4.31 -16.33
CA ARG A 125 1.27 4.45 -15.42
C ARG A 125 -0.03 4.82 -16.17
N ASN A 126 -0.22 4.32 -17.35
CA ASN A 126 -1.36 4.63 -18.23
C ASN A 126 -2.66 3.88 -17.87
N LEU A 127 -2.58 2.87 -17.00
CA LEU A 127 -3.76 2.12 -16.57
C LEU A 127 -4.43 2.80 -15.36
N ASN A 128 -5.76 2.76 -15.31
CA ASN A 128 -6.51 3.14 -14.11
C ASN A 128 -6.23 2.13 -12.98
N PRO A 129 -6.02 2.57 -11.71
CA PRO A 129 -6.02 3.94 -11.19
C PRO A 129 -4.63 4.60 -11.18
N CYS A 130 -3.61 3.94 -11.74
CA CYS A 130 -2.21 4.40 -11.70
C CYS A 130 -2.00 5.69 -12.50
N ASN A 131 -2.83 5.94 -13.51
CA ASN A 131 -2.77 7.14 -14.36
C ASN A 131 -3.08 8.45 -13.60
N SER A 132 -3.78 8.38 -12.48
CA SER A 132 -4.07 9.53 -11.61
C SER A 132 -3.26 9.52 -10.30
N CYS A 133 -2.38 8.54 -10.11
CA CYS A 133 -1.64 8.35 -8.87
C CYS A 133 -0.35 9.19 -8.84
N ASN A 134 -0.09 9.86 -7.71
CA ASN A 134 1.16 10.59 -7.48
C ASN A 134 2.07 9.92 -6.43
N ALA A 135 1.77 8.70 -6.00
CA ALA A 135 2.64 7.96 -5.10
C ALA A 135 3.96 7.58 -5.77
N GLN A 136 5.08 7.79 -5.09
CA GLN A 136 6.40 7.47 -5.63
C GLN A 136 6.53 5.98 -5.98
N GLY A 137 6.12 5.09 -5.08
CA GLY A 137 5.99 3.66 -5.33
C GLY A 137 7.28 2.85 -5.43
N THR A 138 8.44 3.44 -5.16
CA THR A 138 9.76 2.80 -5.28
C THR A 138 10.55 2.71 -3.98
N LEU A 139 9.95 3.12 -2.85
CA LEU A 139 10.62 3.11 -1.54
C LEU A 139 10.93 1.69 -1.06
N LEU A 140 10.10 0.73 -1.39
CA LEU A 140 10.24 -0.68 -1.01
C LEU A 140 10.06 -1.57 -2.24
N GLY A 141 10.48 -2.85 -2.13
CA GLY A 141 10.19 -3.87 -3.13
C GLY A 141 11.15 -3.94 -4.31
N VAL A 142 12.33 -3.31 -4.25
CA VAL A 142 13.31 -3.31 -5.34
C VAL A 142 13.79 -4.71 -5.71
N SER A 143 14.01 -5.59 -4.73
CA SER A 143 14.40 -6.99 -4.96
C SER A 143 13.32 -7.78 -5.68
N HIS A 144 12.07 -7.66 -5.23
CA HIS A 144 10.92 -8.29 -5.87
C HIS A 144 10.72 -7.78 -7.30
N ALA A 145 10.87 -6.46 -7.50
CA ALA A 145 10.77 -5.85 -8.83
C ALA A 145 11.81 -6.40 -9.81
N LYS A 146 13.05 -6.65 -9.35
CA LYS A 146 14.09 -7.28 -10.17
C LYS A 146 13.69 -8.70 -10.61
N ILE A 147 13.20 -9.53 -9.69
CA ILE A 147 12.74 -10.89 -9.99
C ILE A 147 11.63 -10.86 -11.05
N TRP A 148 10.61 -10.01 -10.87
CA TRP A 148 9.54 -9.89 -11.84
C TRP A 148 10.01 -9.41 -13.21
N LYS A 149 11.01 -8.51 -13.26
CA LYS A 149 11.60 -8.09 -14.54
C LYS A 149 12.23 -9.24 -15.30
N GLU A 150 12.90 -10.15 -14.60
CA GLU A 150 13.47 -11.37 -15.24
C GLU A 150 12.37 -12.31 -15.76
N ILE A 151 11.32 -12.52 -14.99
CA ILE A 151 10.18 -13.38 -15.38
C ILE A 151 9.44 -12.83 -16.61
N TYR A 152 9.44 -11.51 -16.79
CA TYR A 152 8.68 -10.85 -17.86
C TYR A 152 9.51 -10.52 -19.12
N LYS A 153 10.78 -10.89 -19.15
CA LYS A 153 11.61 -10.80 -20.36
C LYS A 153 11.13 -11.80 -21.42
#